data_88803c8a76b9a359f0035988a056a8fb
#
_entry.id   88803c8a76b9a359f0035988a056a8fb
#
_cell.length_a   1.000
_cell.length_b   1.000
_cell.length_c   1.000
_cell.angle_alpha   90.00
_cell.angle_beta   90.00
_cell.angle_gamma   90.00
#
_symmetry.space_group_name_H-M   'P 1'
#
loop_
_entity.id
_entity.type
_entity.pdbx_description
1 polymer ?
#
loop_
_entity_poly.entity_id
_entity_poly.type
_entity_poly.pdbx_seq_one_letter_code
_entity_poly.pdbx_strand_id
1 'polypeptide(L)'
;EIPDMIFHAFLIKYAEIAIKGKNRYLFEDALVKQMKLALEPVEGEFTVTKEQGRVYVFCPGKYDFDEAVEALQRVFGIVGISPVVIYEDQGFDQMAEDVVAYMKARYPEYKGSFKVYTRRAKKSYPITSTEVSAAIGEKILDAFPESSVDVHNPEMTPSVEIRDKIYVYSETIPGPGGMPIGTNGKAMLLLS
;
A
#
# COMPACT_ATOMS: atom_id res chain seq x y z
N GLU A 1 -0.94 -3.13 19.32
CA GLU A 1 -1.95 -2.19 18.85
C GLU A 1 -1.42 -0.77 18.94
N ILE A 2 -1.58 0.01 17.87
CA ILE A 2 -1.15 1.41 17.81
C ILE A 2 -2.41 2.24 17.70
N PRO A 3 -2.93 2.75 18.84
CA PRO A 3 -4.29 3.27 18.88
C PRO A 3 -4.53 4.57 18.11
N ASP A 4 -3.47 5.30 17.74
CA ASP A 4 -3.65 6.65 17.20
C ASP A 4 -3.21 6.84 15.75
N MET A 5 -2.85 5.75 15.04
CA MET A 5 -2.45 5.87 13.64
C MET A 5 -3.67 5.75 12.73
N ILE A 6 -3.91 6.78 11.94
CA ILE A 6 -5.00 6.80 10.98
C ILE A 6 -4.46 6.44 9.59
N PHE A 7 -4.96 5.34 9.04
CA PHE A 7 -4.67 4.97 7.66
C PHE A 7 -5.74 5.56 6.75
N HIS A 8 -5.31 6.32 5.76
CA HIS A 8 -6.20 7.04 4.84
C HIS A 8 -6.56 6.24 3.60
N ALA A 9 -5.82 5.17 3.35
CA ALA A 9 -6.03 4.34 2.17
C ALA A 9 -5.43 2.95 2.35
N PHE A 10 -5.78 2.06 1.43
CA PHE A 10 -5.11 0.76 1.27
C PHE A 10 -4.57 0.66 -0.15
N LEU A 11 -3.31 0.29 -0.27
CA LEU A 11 -2.71 -0.08 -1.56
C LEU A 11 -2.97 -1.57 -1.76
N ILE A 12 -3.61 -1.92 -2.86
CA ILE A 12 -3.97 -3.30 -3.16
C ILE A 12 -2.96 -3.88 -4.15
N LYS A 13 -2.36 -5.00 -3.75
CA LYS A 13 -1.42 -5.76 -4.58
C LYS A 13 -2.13 -6.99 -5.13
N TYR A 14 -1.96 -7.23 -6.41
CA TYR A 14 -2.54 -8.38 -7.10
C TYR A 14 -1.47 -9.08 -7.94
N ALA A 15 -1.75 -10.35 -8.32
CA ALA A 15 -0.78 -11.16 -9.05
C ALA A 15 -0.65 -10.67 -10.50
N GLU A 16 0.46 -10.04 -10.83
CA GLU A 16 0.72 -9.53 -12.19
C GLU A 16 1.05 -10.65 -13.18
N ILE A 17 1.51 -11.80 -12.69
CA ILE A 17 2.00 -12.90 -13.53
C ILE A 17 0.91 -13.51 -14.42
N ALA A 18 -0.33 -13.48 -13.97
CA ALA A 18 -1.47 -14.01 -14.71
C ALA A 18 -2.02 -13.04 -15.75
N ILE A 19 -1.47 -11.82 -15.82
CA ILE A 19 -2.07 -10.73 -16.58
C ILE A 19 -1.06 -10.18 -17.56
N LYS A 20 -1.19 -10.58 -18.82
CA LYS A 20 -0.34 -10.04 -19.90
C LYS A 20 -1.22 -9.28 -20.89
N GLY A 21 -0.79 -8.05 -21.22
CA GLY A 21 -1.33 -7.27 -22.30
C GLY A 21 -2.77 -6.81 -22.09
N LYS A 22 -3.61 -7.09 -23.09
CA LYS A 22 -4.97 -6.54 -23.18
C LYS A 22 -5.94 -6.98 -22.10
N ASN A 23 -5.61 -8.03 -21.35
CA ASN A 23 -6.50 -8.59 -20.32
C ASN A 23 -6.34 -7.94 -18.94
N ARG A 24 -5.33 -7.07 -18.79
CA ARG A 24 -5.06 -6.43 -17.50
C ARG A 24 -6.22 -5.58 -17.03
N TYR A 25 -6.83 -4.79 -17.93
CA TYR A 25 -7.94 -3.92 -17.55
C TYR A 25 -9.18 -4.73 -17.15
N LEU A 26 -9.42 -5.88 -17.78
CA LEU A 26 -10.54 -6.77 -17.41
C LEU A 26 -10.36 -7.32 -16.02
N PHE A 27 -9.14 -7.74 -15.69
CA PHE A 27 -8.80 -8.22 -14.35
C PHE A 27 -8.99 -7.12 -13.31
N GLU A 28 -8.42 -5.94 -13.57
CA GLU A 28 -8.51 -4.81 -12.65
C GLU A 28 -9.97 -4.36 -12.46
N ASP A 29 -10.77 -4.31 -13.54
CA ASP A 29 -12.18 -3.95 -13.45
C ASP A 29 -12.99 -4.96 -12.64
N ALA A 30 -12.75 -6.26 -12.84
CA ALA A 30 -13.37 -7.31 -12.04
C ALA A 30 -12.96 -7.21 -10.58
N LEU A 31 -11.68 -6.97 -10.32
CA LEU A 31 -11.15 -6.80 -8.97
C LEU A 31 -11.82 -5.61 -8.26
N VAL A 32 -11.85 -4.46 -8.92
CA VAL A 32 -12.47 -3.24 -8.39
C VAL A 32 -13.94 -3.48 -8.05
N LYS A 33 -14.66 -4.16 -8.95
CA LYS A 33 -16.08 -4.49 -8.73
C LYS A 33 -16.27 -5.36 -7.49
N GLN A 34 -15.46 -6.41 -7.34
CA GLN A 34 -15.55 -7.32 -6.20
C GLN A 34 -15.16 -6.61 -4.89
N MET A 35 -14.17 -5.72 -4.95
CA MET A 35 -13.77 -4.91 -3.80
C MET A 35 -14.90 -4.00 -3.34
N LYS A 36 -15.55 -3.31 -4.27
CA LYS A 36 -16.69 -2.44 -3.95
C LYS A 36 -17.82 -3.21 -3.29
N LEU A 37 -18.13 -4.40 -3.82
CA LEU A 37 -19.17 -5.26 -3.24
C LEU A 37 -18.80 -5.72 -1.84
N ALA A 38 -17.55 -6.13 -1.64
CA ALA A 38 -17.08 -6.59 -0.33
C ALA A 38 -17.10 -5.49 0.73
N LEU A 39 -16.81 -4.25 0.34
CA LEU A 39 -16.78 -3.12 1.27
C LEU A 39 -18.15 -2.50 1.54
N GLU A 40 -19.17 -2.84 0.76
CA GLU A 40 -20.51 -2.27 0.89
C GLU A 40 -21.10 -2.39 2.30
N PRO A 41 -21.02 -3.55 3.00
CA PRO A 41 -21.55 -3.66 4.37
C PRO A 41 -20.64 -3.08 5.44
N VAL A 42 -19.42 -2.66 5.12
CA VAL A 42 -18.46 -2.15 6.09
C VAL A 42 -18.76 -0.70 6.42
N GLU A 43 -18.70 -0.36 7.72
CA GLU A 43 -18.88 1.04 8.16
C GLU A 43 -17.79 1.94 7.59
N GLY A 44 -18.20 3.00 6.91
CA GLY A 44 -17.31 4.00 6.34
C GLY A 44 -17.61 4.31 4.88
N GLU A 45 -16.87 5.28 4.37
CA GLU A 45 -16.89 5.62 2.95
C GLU A 45 -15.63 5.06 2.30
N PHE A 46 -15.79 4.35 1.19
CA PHE A 46 -14.67 3.73 0.48
C PHE A 46 -14.75 4.10 -1.00
N THR A 47 -13.65 4.62 -1.53
CA THR A 47 -13.51 4.92 -2.95
C THR A 47 -12.42 4.05 -3.53
N VAL A 48 -12.79 3.14 -4.43
CA VAL A 48 -11.84 2.23 -5.08
C VAL A 48 -11.45 2.83 -6.43
N THR A 49 -10.15 3.04 -6.63
CA THR A 49 -9.64 3.67 -7.86
C THR A 49 -8.47 2.88 -8.45
N LYS A 50 -8.32 3.03 -9.77
CA LYS A 50 -7.11 2.58 -10.49
C LYS A 50 -6.33 3.83 -10.87
N GLU A 51 -5.08 3.89 -10.43
CA GLU A 51 -4.21 5.02 -10.72
C GLU A 51 -2.81 4.54 -11.09
N GLN A 52 -2.36 4.87 -12.29
CA GLN A 52 -0.98 4.63 -12.74
C GLN A 52 -0.46 3.21 -12.40
N GLY A 53 -1.24 2.19 -12.74
CA GLY A 53 -0.88 0.80 -12.50
C GLY A 53 -1.04 0.33 -11.06
N ARG A 54 -1.72 1.11 -10.22
CA ARG A 54 -2.03 0.78 -8.84
C ARG A 54 -3.53 0.75 -8.63
N VAL A 55 -3.97 -0.06 -7.67
CA VAL A 55 -5.35 -0.04 -7.18
C VAL A 55 -5.32 0.42 -5.74
N TYR A 56 -6.12 1.43 -5.44
CA TYR A 56 -6.23 2.00 -4.09
C TYR A 56 -7.67 1.94 -3.60
N VAL A 57 -7.80 1.78 -2.30
CA VAL A 57 -9.07 2.03 -1.59
C VAL A 57 -8.84 3.25 -0.72
N PHE A 58 -9.51 4.36 -1.01
CA PHE A 58 -9.43 5.56 -0.20
C PHE A 58 -10.52 5.56 0.86
N CYS A 59 -10.15 5.94 2.07
CA CYS A 59 -11.03 5.98 3.25
C CYS A 59 -10.97 7.38 3.84
N PRO A 60 -11.71 8.35 3.25
CA PRO A 60 -11.56 9.76 3.61
C PRO A 60 -12.09 10.14 4.98
N GLY A 61 -13.00 9.34 5.53
CA GLY A 61 -13.62 9.63 6.81
C GLY A 61 -13.38 8.54 7.84
N LYS A 62 -14.25 8.49 8.83
CA LYS A 62 -14.22 7.45 9.84
C LYS A 62 -14.72 6.14 9.24
N TYR A 63 -14.02 5.05 9.50
CA TYR A 63 -14.37 3.72 9.01
C TYR A 63 -13.88 2.64 9.97
N ASP A 64 -14.40 1.42 9.80
CA ASP A 64 -13.96 0.28 10.59
C ASP A 64 -12.77 -0.39 9.88
N PHE A 65 -11.56 -0.17 10.40
CA PHE A 65 -10.33 -0.69 9.82
C PHE A 65 -10.32 -2.21 9.76
N ASP A 66 -10.64 -2.88 10.86
CA ASP A 66 -10.56 -4.34 10.94
C ASP A 66 -11.56 -5.01 10.00
N GLU A 67 -12.79 -4.50 9.95
CA GLU A 67 -13.80 -5.00 9.03
C GLU A 67 -13.42 -4.75 7.56
N ALA A 68 -12.82 -3.58 7.26
CA ALA A 68 -12.38 -3.29 5.90
C ALA A 68 -11.29 -4.26 5.45
N VAL A 69 -10.30 -4.52 6.31
CA VAL A 69 -9.23 -5.49 6.03
C VAL A 69 -9.82 -6.89 5.84
N GLU A 70 -10.68 -7.33 6.72
CA GLU A 70 -11.33 -8.65 6.62
C GLU A 70 -12.14 -8.78 5.33
N ALA A 71 -12.87 -7.73 4.94
CA ALA A 71 -13.64 -7.72 3.70
C ALA A 71 -12.72 -7.87 2.49
N LEU A 72 -11.63 -7.12 2.45
CA LEU A 72 -10.66 -7.19 1.35
C LEU A 72 -9.94 -8.54 1.31
N GLN A 73 -9.71 -9.16 2.46
CA GLN A 73 -9.08 -10.50 2.54
C GLN A 73 -9.97 -11.62 1.97
N ARG A 74 -11.23 -11.33 1.71
CA ARG A 74 -12.15 -12.29 1.07
C ARG A 74 -12.27 -12.12 -0.43
N VAL A 75 -11.60 -11.12 -1.00
CA VAL A 75 -11.67 -10.85 -2.44
C VAL A 75 -10.56 -11.61 -3.17
N PHE A 76 -10.96 -12.58 -4.01
CA PHE A 76 -10.01 -13.31 -4.82
C PHE A 76 -9.34 -12.39 -5.84
N GLY A 77 -8.04 -12.56 -6.01
CA GLY A 77 -7.19 -11.72 -6.83
C GLY A 77 -6.29 -10.80 -6.02
N ILE A 78 -6.65 -10.51 -4.77
CA ILE A 78 -5.81 -9.71 -3.88
C ILE A 78 -4.72 -10.59 -3.29
N VAL A 79 -3.46 -10.21 -3.52
CA VAL A 79 -2.28 -10.84 -2.95
C VAL A 79 -1.86 -10.17 -1.65
N GLY A 80 -2.00 -8.85 -1.59
CA GLY A 80 -1.61 -8.09 -0.42
C GLY A 80 -2.38 -6.80 -0.27
N ILE A 81 -2.50 -6.38 0.97
CA ILE A 81 -3.19 -5.15 1.38
C ILE A 81 -2.21 -4.35 2.23
N SER A 82 -1.80 -3.18 1.77
CA SER A 82 -0.89 -2.31 2.50
C SER A 82 -1.62 -1.08 3.01
N PRO A 83 -1.79 -0.93 4.34
CA PRO A 83 -2.35 0.30 4.89
C PRO A 83 -1.43 1.50 4.61
N VAL A 84 -2.00 2.61 4.18
CA VAL A 84 -1.27 3.80 3.72
C VAL A 84 -1.66 5.02 4.54
N VAL A 85 -0.66 5.77 4.98
CA VAL A 85 -0.85 7.10 5.55
C VAL A 85 -0.53 8.12 4.45
N ILE A 86 -1.40 9.09 4.26
CA ILE A 86 -1.26 10.11 3.22
C ILE A 86 -0.91 11.44 3.86
N TYR A 87 0.19 12.05 3.38
CA TYR A 87 0.64 13.38 3.81
C TYR A 87 0.56 14.35 2.65
N GLU A 88 0.33 15.62 2.95
CA GLU A 88 0.42 16.67 1.94
C GLU A 88 1.88 16.83 1.47
N ASP A 89 2.07 17.18 0.20
CA ASP A 89 3.41 17.45 -0.33
C ASP A 89 3.83 18.87 0.08
N GLN A 90 4.65 18.96 1.11
CA GLN A 90 5.21 20.22 1.64
C GLN A 90 6.70 20.34 1.36
N GLY A 91 7.19 19.66 0.34
CA GLY A 91 8.58 19.63 -0.02
C GLY A 91 9.33 18.43 0.53
N PHE A 92 10.55 18.25 0.04
CA PHE A 92 11.37 17.07 0.33
C PHE A 92 11.74 16.94 1.81
N ASP A 93 12.17 18.04 2.44
CA ASP A 93 12.57 18.00 3.85
C ASP A 93 11.41 17.59 4.75
N GLN A 94 10.22 18.10 4.49
CA GLN A 94 9.03 17.73 5.26
C GLN A 94 8.64 16.29 4.98
N MET A 95 8.78 15.82 3.75
CA MET A 95 8.49 14.43 3.40
C MET A 95 9.35 13.47 4.22
N ALA A 96 10.64 13.74 4.35
CA ALA A 96 11.55 12.91 5.14
C ALA A 96 11.14 12.92 6.63
N GLU A 97 10.76 14.07 7.14
CA GLU A 97 10.24 14.21 8.50
C GLU A 97 8.95 13.41 8.71
N ASP A 98 8.05 13.45 7.73
CA ASP A 98 6.77 12.71 7.77
C ASP A 98 7.00 11.20 7.79
N VAL A 99 7.96 10.69 7.02
CA VAL A 99 8.32 9.27 7.03
C VAL A 99 8.87 8.86 8.40
N VAL A 100 9.72 9.67 9.00
CA VAL A 100 10.24 9.41 10.34
C VAL A 100 9.11 9.44 11.37
N ALA A 101 8.19 10.38 11.27
CA ALA A 101 7.02 10.46 12.16
C ALA A 101 6.14 9.20 12.01
N TYR A 102 5.92 8.75 10.79
CA TYR A 102 5.21 7.49 10.50
C TYR A 102 5.91 6.31 11.18
N MET A 103 7.23 6.21 11.02
CA MET A 103 8.03 5.15 11.62
C MET A 103 7.94 5.17 13.15
N LYS A 104 8.06 6.34 13.76
CA LYS A 104 7.97 6.47 15.23
C LYS A 104 6.60 6.08 15.76
N ALA A 105 5.55 6.43 15.03
CA ALA A 105 4.19 6.08 15.41
C ALA A 105 3.92 4.58 15.24
N ARG A 106 4.41 3.99 14.16
CA ARG A 106 4.15 2.59 13.81
C ARG A 106 5.10 1.61 14.50
N TYR A 107 6.36 1.98 14.64
CA TYR A 107 7.43 1.12 15.18
C TYR A 107 8.27 1.89 16.19
N PRO A 108 7.72 2.21 17.37
CA PRO A 108 8.50 2.89 18.40
C PRO A 108 9.76 2.08 18.75
N GLU A 109 10.90 2.72 18.81
CA GLU A 109 12.19 2.11 19.11
C GLU A 109 12.61 0.97 18.17
N TYR A 110 12.39 1.15 16.87
CA TYR A 110 12.75 0.15 15.87
C TYR A 110 14.24 -0.19 15.90
N LYS A 111 14.57 -1.48 15.95
CA LYS A 111 15.95 -1.99 16.08
C LYS A 111 16.38 -2.91 14.93
N GLY A 112 15.50 -3.16 13.97
CA GLY A 112 15.77 -4.08 12.87
C GLY A 112 16.49 -3.45 11.69
N SER A 113 16.67 -4.24 10.66
CA SER A 113 17.19 -3.78 9.38
C SER A 113 16.07 -3.25 8.49
N PHE A 114 16.40 -2.32 7.60
CA PHE A 114 15.41 -1.76 6.68
C PHE A 114 16.05 -1.36 5.35
N LYS A 115 15.18 -1.19 4.36
CA LYS A 115 15.53 -0.58 3.08
C LYS A 115 14.38 0.34 2.68
N VAL A 116 14.68 1.58 2.36
CA VAL A 116 13.67 2.53 1.89
C VAL A 116 13.40 2.28 0.41
N TYR A 117 12.13 2.17 0.05
CA TYR A 117 11.68 2.08 -1.33
C TYR A 117 10.95 3.38 -1.70
N THR A 118 11.31 3.98 -2.83
CA THR A 118 10.68 5.19 -3.34
C THR A 118 10.17 4.97 -4.75
N ARG A 119 8.91 5.30 -4.98
CA ARG A 119 8.31 5.33 -6.31
C ARG A 119 7.84 6.75 -6.61
N ARG A 120 8.32 7.31 -7.72
CA ARG A 120 7.87 8.62 -8.21
C ARG A 120 6.82 8.40 -9.29
N ALA A 121 5.54 8.45 -8.91
CA ALA A 121 4.45 8.47 -9.88
C ALA A 121 4.42 9.81 -10.60
N LYS A 122 4.80 10.88 -9.89
CA LYS A 122 5.00 12.21 -10.46
C LYS A 122 6.43 12.33 -11.00
N LYS A 123 6.63 12.03 -12.28
CA LYS A 123 7.96 12.00 -12.90
C LYS A 123 8.66 13.36 -12.96
N SER A 124 7.91 14.44 -12.84
CA SER A 124 8.47 15.80 -12.79
C SER A 124 9.09 16.17 -11.44
N TYR A 125 9.05 15.26 -10.46
CA TYR A 125 9.66 15.50 -9.15
C TYR A 125 11.17 15.70 -9.31
N PRO A 126 11.75 16.77 -8.71
CA PRO A 126 13.12 17.18 -9.02
C PRO A 126 14.22 16.25 -8.51
N ILE A 127 13.90 15.39 -7.55
CA ILE A 127 14.88 14.51 -6.91
C ILE A 127 14.63 13.07 -7.37
N THR A 128 15.70 12.31 -7.67
CA THR A 128 15.56 10.93 -8.11
C THR A 128 15.08 10.02 -6.98
N SER A 129 14.46 8.89 -7.33
CA SER A 129 14.00 7.90 -6.34
C SER A 129 15.14 7.40 -5.47
N THR A 130 16.33 7.19 -6.07
CA THR A 130 17.52 6.74 -5.34
C THR A 130 17.97 7.77 -4.31
N GLU A 131 18.00 9.05 -4.70
CA GLU A 131 18.36 10.14 -3.80
C GLU A 131 17.36 10.31 -2.69
N VAL A 132 16.06 10.21 -2.99
CA VAL A 132 15.00 10.25 -1.98
C VAL A 132 15.16 9.11 -0.97
N SER A 133 15.34 7.89 -1.45
CA SER A 133 15.54 6.72 -0.58
C SER A 133 16.75 6.85 0.32
N ALA A 134 17.87 7.35 -0.22
CA ALA A 134 19.11 7.53 0.54
C ALA A 134 18.93 8.58 1.66
N ALA A 135 18.32 9.69 1.34
CA ALA A 135 18.10 10.78 2.31
C ALA A 135 17.11 10.39 3.41
N ILE A 136 16.03 9.70 3.06
CA ILE A 136 15.08 9.18 4.04
C ILE A 136 15.75 8.13 4.93
N GLY A 137 16.53 7.24 4.33
CA GLY A 137 17.28 6.22 5.06
C GLY A 137 18.23 6.81 6.10
N GLU A 138 18.93 7.88 5.75
CA GLU A 138 19.80 8.60 6.67
C GLU A 138 19.03 9.18 7.86
N LYS A 139 17.88 9.78 7.59
CA LYS A 139 17.00 10.30 8.65
C LYS A 139 16.45 9.22 9.56
N ILE A 140 16.12 8.06 9.02
CA ILE A 140 15.66 6.92 9.81
C ILE A 140 16.79 6.42 10.72
N LEU A 141 18.01 6.31 10.21
CA LEU A 141 19.18 5.90 11.02
C LEU A 141 19.42 6.87 12.17
N ASP A 142 19.28 8.17 11.93
CA ASP A 142 19.43 9.17 12.99
C ASP A 142 18.34 9.05 14.07
N ALA A 143 17.11 8.77 13.65
CA ALA A 143 15.97 8.64 14.55
C ALA A 143 15.95 7.31 15.32
N PHE A 144 16.52 6.25 14.71
CA PHE A 144 16.55 4.90 15.28
C PHE A 144 18.00 4.39 15.29
N PRO A 145 18.80 4.77 16.32
CA PRO A 145 20.23 4.48 16.32
C PRO A 145 20.60 2.99 16.32
N GLU A 146 19.67 2.13 16.75
CA GLU A 146 19.89 0.67 16.75
C GLU A 146 19.39 -0.01 15.47
N SER A 147 18.87 0.76 14.50
CA SER A 147 18.48 0.22 13.21
C SER A 147 19.68 0.18 12.25
N SER A 148 19.55 -0.59 11.18
CA SER A 148 20.58 -0.71 10.17
C SER A 148 19.96 -0.84 8.78
N VAL A 149 20.73 -0.47 7.75
CA VAL A 149 20.30 -0.63 6.35
C VAL A 149 20.76 -1.99 5.83
N ASP A 150 19.83 -2.75 5.23
CA ASP A 150 20.14 -3.99 4.54
C ASP A 150 19.40 -3.98 3.21
N VAL A 151 20.13 -3.79 2.12
CA VAL A 151 19.55 -3.66 0.77
C VAL A 151 19.14 -5.01 0.17
N HIS A 152 19.60 -6.11 0.73
CA HIS A 152 19.33 -7.46 0.21
C HIS A 152 18.24 -8.20 0.94
N ASN A 153 18.26 -8.17 2.27
CA ASN A 153 17.27 -8.86 3.12
C ASN A 153 16.77 -7.98 4.25
N PRO A 154 16.11 -6.85 3.93
CA PRO A 154 15.60 -5.99 4.99
C PRO A 154 14.44 -6.65 5.74
N GLU A 155 14.41 -6.46 7.04
CA GLU A 155 13.29 -6.92 7.88
C GLU A 155 12.04 -6.07 7.66
N MET A 156 12.22 -4.83 7.21
CA MET A 156 11.13 -3.91 6.94
C MET A 156 11.50 -2.98 5.79
N THR A 157 10.52 -2.64 4.97
CA THR A 157 10.72 -1.76 3.83
C THR A 157 9.78 -0.56 3.92
N PRO A 158 10.22 0.54 4.59
CA PRO A 158 9.46 1.78 4.53
C PRO A 158 9.34 2.23 3.08
N SER A 159 8.12 2.44 2.61
CA SER A 159 7.85 2.73 1.21
C SER A 159 7.17 4.09 1.08
N VAL A 160 7.61 4.85 0.09
CA VAL A 160 7.07 6.18 -0.21
C VAL A 160 6.68 6.22 -1.67
N GLU A 161 5.44 6.61 -1.95
CA GLU A 161 5.02 6.93 -3.32
C GLU A 161 4.76 8.44 -3.40
N ILE A 162 5.46 9.08 -4.31
CA ILE A 162 5.32 10.51 -4.58
C ILE A 162 4.34 10.67 -5.73
N ARG A 163 3.14 11.12 -5.39
CA ARG A 163 2.05 11.39 -6.32
C ARG A 163 1.67 12.87 -6.22
N ASP A 164 0.41 13.19 -6.33
CA ASP A 164 -0.12 14.51 -5.96
C ASP A 164 0.07 14.78 -4.46
N LYS A 165 0.04 13.72 -3.66
CA LYS A 165 0.36 13.71 -2.23
C LYS A 165 1.44 12.66 -1.96
N ILE A 166 1.89 12.57 -0.72
CA ILE A 166 2.90 11.62 -0.30
C ILE A 166 2.24 10.44 0.40
N TYR A 167 2.43 9.25 -0.15
CA TYR A 167 1.84 8.01 0.35
C TYR A 167 2.92 7.20 1.04
N VAL A 168 2.72 6.87 2.33
CA VAL A 168 3.70 6.13 3.13
C VAL A 168 3.08 4.83 3.63
N TYR A 169 3.78 3.74 3.44
CA TYR A 169 3.37 2.41 3.91
C TYR A 169 4.59 1.56 4.19
N SER A 170 4.43 0.46 4.94
CA SER A 170 5.57 -0.40 5.30
C SER A 170 5.18 -1.86 5.47
N GLU A 171 3.91 -2.18 5.58
CA GLU A 171 3.46 -3.55 5.83
C GLU A 171 2.51 -4.02 4.75
N THR A 172 2.44 -5.33 4.59
CA THR A 172 1.52 -5.97 3.66
C THR A 172 0.77 -7.07 4.39
N ILE A 173 -0.55 -6.93 4.44
CA ILE A 173 -1.44 -7.94 5.01
C ILE A 173 -1.79 -8.91 3.88
N PRO A 174 -1.61 -10.23 4.05
CA PRO A 174 -1.88 -11.18 2.97
C PRO A 174 -3.35 -11.22 2.56
N GLY A 175 -3.57 -11.33 1.25
CA GLY A 175 -4.89 -11.62 0.68
C GLY A 175 -4.96 -13.06 0.20
N PRO A 176 -6.12 -13.49 -0.33
CA PRO A 176 -6.33 -14.88 -0.75
C PRO A 176 -5.62 -15.25 -2.05
N GLY A 177 -5.21 -14.25 -2.86
CA GLY A 177 -4.66 -14.51 -4.18
C GLY A 177 -5.71 -15.04 -5.16
N GLY A 178 -5.25 -15.71 -6.22
CA GLY A 178 -6.13 -16.27 -7.24
C GLY A 178 -6.64 -15.24 -8.23
N MET A 179 -7.79 -15.52 -8.83
CA MET A 179 -8.41 -14.68 -9.85
C MET A 179 -9.74 -14.11 -9.33
N PRO A 180 -10.04 -12.83 -9.62
CA PRO A 180 -11.35 -12.26 -9.28
C PRO A 180 -12.47 -12.98 -10.01
N ILE A 181 -13.62 -13.04 -9.37
CA ILE A 181 -14.81 -13.65 -9.96
C ILE A 181 -15.18 -12.87 -11.24
N GLY A 182 -15.42 -13.61 -12.31
CA GLY A 182 -15.84 -13.05 -13.59
C GLY A 182 -14.73 -12.75 -14.59
N THR A 183 -13.46 -12.95 -14.23
CA THR A 183 -12.34 -12.68 -15.18
C THR A 183 -12.19 -13.73 -16.27
N ASN A 184 -12.55 -14.97 -15.99
CA ASN A 184 -12.39 -16.11 -16.92
C ASN A 184 -13.71 -16.62 -17.50
N GLY A 185 -14.75 -15.77 -17.52
CA GLY A 185 -16.07 -16.20 -17.93
C GLY A 185 -16.72 -17.14 -16.92
N LYS A 186 -17.74 -17.87 -17.38
CA LYS A 186 -18.44 -18.81 -16.52
C LYS A 186 -17.74 -20.17 -16.57
N ALA A 187 -17.27 -20.60 -15.42
CA ALA A 187 -16.74 -21.96 -15.26
C ALA A 187 -17.57 -22.68 -14.22
N MET A 188 -17.92 -23.93 -14.53
CA MET A 188 -18.54 -24.80 -13.54
C MET A 188 -17.45 -25.55 -12.82
N LEU A 189 -17.32 -25.28 -11.52
CA LEU A 189 -16.36 -26.00 -10.67
C LEU A 189 -17.06 -27.20 -10.04
N LEU A 190 -16.60 -28.39 -10.39
CA LEU A 190 -17.06 -29.58 -9.72
C LEU A 190 -16.16 -29.82 -8.50
N LEU A 191 -16.72 -29.62 -7.33
CA LEU A 191 -16.04 -29.93 -6.08
C LEU A 191 -16.31 -31.42 -5.76
N SER A 192 -15.26 -32.17 -5.78
CA SER A 192 -15.33 -33.57 -5.34
C SER A 192 -14.92 -33.68 -3.87
#